data_410c06886195807b121730f1377ff70f
#
_entry.id   410c06886195807b121730f1377ff70f
#
_cell.length_a   1.000
_cell.length_b   1.000
_cell.length_c   1.000
_cell.angle_alpha   90.00
_cell.angle_beta   90.00
_cell.angle_gamma   90.00
#
_symmetry.space_group_name_H-M   'P 1'
#
loop_
_entity.id
_entity.type
_entity.pdbx_description
1 polymer ?
#
loop_
_entity_poly.entity_id
_entity_poly.type
_entity_poly.pdbx_seq_one_letter_code
_entity_poly.pdbx_strand_id
1 'polypeptide(L)'
;MFQWALRHHETHALDPNQARRGWAWLRKTWQEACRLRALPPPAREWPAACPDAIFKGVRLIPLTSKAALEDESEVMAHCIANYFLDSALGKGAQVYSARDPKTLERRATVALVVGDDGSWEIDDVKAKSNHDAAPAVHAAARALVATINIRAARKQGVMT
;
A
#
# COMPACT_ATOMS: atom_id res chain seq x y z
N MET A 1 -7.62 -16.45 -6.16
CA MET A 1 -8.29 -16.82 -7.42
C MET A 1 -9.72 -16.27 -7.50
N PHE A 2 -10.60 -16.53 -6.54
CA PHE A 2 -12.00 -16.05 -6.54
C PHE A 2 -12.13 -14.51 -6.61
N GLN A 3 -11.41 -13.78 -5.78
CA GLN A 3 -11.42 -12.31 -5.77
C GLN A 3 -10.84 -11.69 -7.05
N TRP A 4 -9.89 -12.38 -7.71
CA TRP A 4 -9.38 -11.97 -9.00
C TRP A 4 -10.44 -12.14 -10.09
N ALA A 5 -11.17 -13.26 -10.08
CA ALA A 5 -12.23 -13.53 -11.04
C ALA A 5 -13.38 -12.51 -10.92
N LEU A 6 -13.76 -12.14 -9.69
CA LEU A 6 -14.79 -11.12 -9.45
C LEU A 6 -14.35 -9.75 -9.98
N ARG A 7 -13.12 -9.30 -9.67
CA ARG A 7 -12.60 -8.03 -10.18
C ARG A 7 -12.41 -8.01 -11.70
N HIS A 8 -12.03 -9.14 -12.29
CA HIS A 8 -11.90 -9.25 -13.74
C HIS A 8 -13.27 -9.20 -14.44
N HIS A 9 -14.32 -9.71 -13.78
CA HIS A 9 -15.70 -9.60 -14.25
C HIS A 9 -16.21 -8.15 -14.19
N GLU A 10 -15.85 -7.38 -13.17
CA GLU A 10 -16.26 -5.98 -13.02
C GLU A 10 -15.57 -5.05 -14.02
N THR A 11 -14.31 -5.34 -14.38
CA THR A 11 -13.52 -4.50 -15.28
C THR A 11 -13.59 -4.92 -16.76
N HIS A 12 -13.87 -6.21 -17.02
CA HIS A 12 -13.99 -6.78 -18.37
C HIS A 12 -15.18 -7.71 -18.34
N ALA A 13 -16.34 -7.24 -18.80
CA ALA A 13 -17.53 -8.07 -18.92
C ALA A 13 -17.13 -9.42 -19.55
N LEU A 14 -17.16 -10.50 -18.77
CA LEU A 14 -16.84 -11.84 -19.29
C LEU A 14 -17.83 -12.14 -20.43
N ASP A 15 -17.31 -12.25 -21.62
CA ASP A 15 -18.07 -12.76 -22.76
C ASP A 15 -18.76 -14.08 -22.34
N PRO A 16 -20.06 -14.25 -22.57
CA PRO A 16 -20.79 -15.50 -22.30
C PRO A 16 -20.08 -16.76 -22.81
N ASN A 17 -19.31 -16.63 -23.89
CA ASN A 17 -18.46 -17.70 -24.41
C ASN A 17 -17.25 -18.02 -23.53
N GLN A 18 -16.74 -17.07 -22.78
CA GLN A 18 -15.65 -17.26 -21.83
C GLN A 18 -16.15 -17.97 -20.55
N ALA A 19 -17.36 -17.66 -20.10
CA ALA A 19 -17.99 -18.34 -18.97
C ALA A 19 -18.20 -19.84 -19.21
N ARG A 20 -18.41 -20.25 -20.47
CA ARG A 20 -18.55 -21.66 -20.85
C ARG A 20 -17.24 -22.45 -20.83
N ARG A 21 -16.08 -21.81 -20.79
CA ARG A 21 -14.77 -22.48 -20.83
C ARG A 21 -14.36 -23.12 -19.49
N GLY A 22 -15.12 -22.91 -18.41
CA GLY A 22 -15.00 -23.60 -17.14
C GLY A 22 -13.73 -23.30 -16.34
N TRP A 23 -13.56 -24.06 -15.24
CA TRP A 23 -12.48 -23.86 -14.28
C TRP A 23 -11.06 -24.04 -14.83
N ALA A 24 -10.86 -24.90 -15.80
CA ALA A 24 -9.55 -25.15 -16.39
C ALA A 24 -9.02 -23.90 -17.11
N TRP A 25 -9.91 -23.23 -17.87
CA TRP A 25 -9.58 -21.98 -18.53
C TRP A 25 -9.33 -20.86 -17.53
N LEU A 26 -10.18 -20.70 -16.51
CA LEU A 26 -10.04 -19.67 -15.47
C LEU A 26 -8.69 -19.82 -14.73
N ARG A 27 -8.31 -21.05 -14.39
CA ARG A 27 -7.04 -21.35 -13.75
C ARG A 27 -5.85 -21.00 -14.66
N LYS A 28 -5.91 -21.36 -15.94
CA LYS A 28 -4.86 -21.03 -16.92
C LYS A 28 -4.70 -19.53 -17.09
N THR A 29 -5.81 -18.80 -17.24
CA THR A 29 -5.80 -17.34 -17.39
C THR A 29 -5.26 -16.65 -16.13
N TRP A 30 -5.63 -17.16 -14.94
CA TRP A 30 -5.08 -16.66 -13.68
C TRP A 30 -3.57 -16.94 -13.56
N GLN A 31 -3.11 -18.14 -13.93
CA GLN A 31 -1.68 -18.48 -13.94
C GLN A 31 -0.89 -17.60 -14.90
N GLU A 32 -1.43 -17.32 -16.07
CA GLU A 32 -0.81 -16.42 -17.05
C GLU A 32 -0.77 -14.98 -16.52
N ALA A 33 -1.86 -14.49 -15.93
CA ALA A 33 -1.90 -13.17 -15.30
C ALA A 33 -0.88 -13.08 -14.12
N CYS A 34 -0.72 -14.14 -13.34
CA CYS A 34 0.31 -14.22 -12.31
C CYS A 34 1.72 -14.21 -12.92
N ARG A 35 1.94 -14.94 -14.01
CA ARG A 35 3.22 -14.97 -14.72
C ARG A 35 3.58 -13.61 -15.31
N LEU A 36 2.62 -12.93 -15.93
CA LEU A 36 2.83 -11.58 -16.47
C LEU A 36 3.10 -10.54 -15.37
N ARG A 37 2.50 -10.73 -14.17
CA ARG A 37 2.81 -9.92 -12.99
C ARG A 37 4.18 -10.24 -12.38
N ALA A 38 4.66 -11.49 -12.52
CA ALA A 38 5.95 -11.94 -12.02
C ALA A 38 7.12 -11.51 -12.93
N LEU A 39 6.85 -11.10 -14.18
CA LEU A 39 7.85 -10.41 -14.98
C LEU A 39 8.16 -9.10 -14.25
N PRO A 40 9.45 -8.84 -13.88
CA PRO A 40 9.76 -7.63 -13.17
C PRO A 40 9.32 -6.45 -14.04
N PRO A 41 8.32 -5.66 -13.61
CA PRO A 41 8.11 -4.37 -14.24
C PRO A 41 9.39 -3.58 -14.07
N PRO A 42 9.70 -2.63 -14.96
CA PRO A 42 10.75 -1.65 -14.67
C PRO A 42 10.46 -1.14 -13.27
N ALA A 43 11.49 -1.12 -12.43
CA ALA A 43 11.38 -0.79 -11.02
C ALA A 43 10.55 0.49 -10.87
N ARG A 44 9.26 0.35 -10.55
CA ARG A 44 8.38 1.47 -10.31
C ARG A 44 8.59 1.88 -8.88
N GLU A 45 9.47 2.85 -8.72
CA GLU A 45 9.73 3.51 -7.45
C GLU A 45 9.01 4.87 -7.44
N TRP A 46 8.58 5.28 -6.27
CA TRP A 46 7.97 6.58 -6.03
C TRP A 46 8.63 7.27 -4.84
N PRO A 47 8.69 8.61 -4.81
CA PRO A 47 9.31 9.32 -3.71
C PRO A 47 8.49 9.18 -2.42
N ALA A 48 9.17 9.06 -1.30
CA ALA A 48 8.54 9.10 0.02
C ALA A 48 8.08 10.54 0.35
N ALA A 49 6.86 10.68 0.86
CA ALA A 49 6.35 11.95 1.39
C ALA A 49 7.13 12.37 2.66
N CYS A 50 7.56 11.40 3.46
CA CYS A 50 8.49 11.58 4.57
C CYS A 50 9.53 10.45 4.55
N PRO A 51 10.84 10.74 4.69
CA PRO A 51 11.85 9.70 4.77
C PRO A 51 11.69 8.87 6.05
N ASP A 52 12.43 7.75 6.11
CA ASP A 52 12.53 6.90 7.31
C ASP A 52 12.82 7.75 8.56
N ALA A 53 11.98 7.60 9.57
CA ALA A 53 12.06 8.36 10.81
C ALA A 53 11.40 7.63 11.98
N ILE A 54 11.78 8.04 13.20
CA ILE A 54 11.21 7.51 14.43
C ILE A 54 10.21 8.53 15.00
N PHE A 55 8.96 8.08 15.20
CA PHE A 55 7.88 8.85 15.81
C PHE A 55 7.34 8.08 17.03
N LYS A 56 7.29 8.74 18.18
CA LYS A 56 6.72 8.16 19.42
C LYS A 56 7.25 6.74 19.74
N GLY A 57 8.54 6.49 19.48
CA GLY A 57 9.18 5.19 19.74
C GLY A 57 8.86 4.11 18.70
N VAL A 58 8.28 4.45 17.56
CA VAL A 58 8.04 3.55 16.42
C VAL A 58 8.81 4.09 15.22
N ARG A 59 9.57 3.23 14.54
CA ARG A 59 10.24 3.57 13.29
C ARG A 59 9.28 3.36 12.14
N LEU A 60 9.06 4.39 11.34
CA LEU A 60 8.21 4.38 10.14
C LEU A 60 9.10 4.43 8.91
N ILE A 61 9.15 3.30 8.18
CA ILE A 61 9.96 3.13 6.97
C ILE A 61 9.04 3.21 5.76
N PRO A 62 9.24 4.17 4.85
CA PRO A 62 8.40 4.29 3.66
C PRO A 62 8.61 3.11 2.72
N LEU A 63 7.52 2.57 2.18
CA LEU A 63 7.53 1.52 1.18
C LEU A 63 7.40 2.20 -0.20
N THR A 64 8.53 2.41 -0.86
CA THR A 64 8.64 3.25 -2.06
C THR A 64 8.75 2.46 -3.35
N SER A 65 8.51 1.16 -3.32
CA SER A 65 8.53 0.30 -4.50
C SER A 65 7.48 -0.80 -4.44
N LYS A 66 7.11 -1.34 -5.59
CA LYS A 66 6.24 -2.50 -5.68
C LYS A 66 6.77 -3.67 -4.86
N ALA A 67 8.07 -3.96 -4.98
CA ALA A 67 8.71 -5.06 -4.25
C ALA A 67 8.60 -4.88 -2.72
N ALA A 68 8.79 -3.65 -2.22
CA ALA A 68 8.64 -3.35 -0.80
C ALA A 68 7.20 -3.54 -0.30
N LEU A 69 6.19 -3.18 -1.10
CA LEU A 69 4.78 -3.42 -0.77
C LEU A 69 4.43 -4.91 -0.77
N GLU A 70 4.96 -5.67 -1.73
CA GLU A 70 4.73 -7.11 -1.83
C GLU A 70 5.36 -7.85 -0.64
N ASP A 71 6.61 -7.53 -0.27
CA ASP A 71 7.30 -8.07 0.90
C ASP A 71 6.56 -7.72 2.21
N GLU A 72 6.07 -6.50 2.35
CA GLU A 72 5.26 -6.11 3.51
C GLU A 72 3.95 -6.89 3.56
N SER A 73 3.25 -7.06 2.41
CA SER A 73 2.01 -7.84 2.32
C SER A 73 2.20 -9.29 2.72
N GLU A 74 3.30 -9.91 2.28
CA GLU A 74 3.61 -11.31 2.58
C GLU A 74 3.88 -11.49 4.07
N VAL A 75 4.79 -10.70 4.64
CA VAL A 75 5.20 -10.82 6.05
C VAL A 75 4.07 -10.46 7.01
N MET A 76 3.30 -9.43 6.68
CA MET A 76 2.20 -8.96 7.51
C MET A 76 0.88 -9.71 7.24
N ALA A 77 0.86 -10.61 6.26
CA ALA A 77 -0.31 -11.40 5.88
C ALA A 77 -1.58 -10.56 5.63
N HIS A 78 -1.43 -9.49 4.84
CA HIS A 78 -2.54 -8.62 4.41
C HIS A 78 -2.39 -8.23 2.93
N CYS A 79 -3.44 -7.63 2.34
CA CYS A 79 -3.50 -7.38 0.90
C CYS A 79 -3.08 -5.96 0.47
N ILE A 80 -2.23 -5.27 1.26
CA ILE A 80 -1.87 -3.87 1.02
C ILE A 80 -1.28 -3.63 -0.38
N ALA A 81 -0.45 -4.56 -0.88
CA ALA A 81 0.16 -4.44 -2.21
C ALA A 81 -0.87 -4.42 -3.33
N ASN A 82 -1.96 -5.20 -3.20
CA ASN A 82 -3.02 -5.24 -4.21
C ASN A 82 -3.93 -4.00 -4.17
N TYR A 83 -4.08 -3.40 -2.99
CA TYR A 83 -4.99 -2.28 -2.78
C TYR A 83 -4.32 -0.93 -3.07
N PHE A 84 -3.05 -0.78 -2.68
CA PHE A 84 -2.35 0.50 -2.74
C PHE A 84 -1.42 0.68 -3.94
N LEU A 85 -1.08 -0.37 -4.68
CA LEU A 85 -0.13 -0.25 -5.78
C LEU A 85 -0.61 0.76 -6.84
N ASP A 86 -1.86 0.66 -7.27
CA ASP A 86 -2.43 1.56 -8.27
C ASP A 86 -2.63 2.98 -7.71
N SER A 87 -2.98 3.11 -6.44
CA SER A 87 -3.17 4.39 -5.76
C SER A 87 -1.84 5.09 -5.44
N ALA A 88 -0.82 4.35 -5.04
CA ALA A 88 0.53 4.89 -4.79
C ALA A 88 1.20 5.39 -6.08
N LEU A 89 0.98 4.70 -7.21
CA LEU A 89 1.42 5.12 -8.54
C LEU A 89 0.63 6.33 -9.06
N GLY A 90 -0.64 6.46 -8.63
CA GLY A 90 -1.57 7.47 -9.14
C GLY A 90 -1.52 8.84 -8.47
N LYS A 91 -0.73 9.06 -7.41
CA LYS A 91 -0.48 10.38 -6.79
C LYS A 91 -1.07 10.69 -5.42
N GLY A 92 -1.67 9.82 -4.71
CA GLY A 92 -2.32 10.25 -3.46
C GLY A 92 -2.23 9.25 -2.34
N ALA A 93 -1.35 8.27 -2.42
CA ALA A 93 -1.18 7.31 -1.34
C ALA A 93 0.29 7.08 -0.98
N GLN A 94 0.54 6.83 0.28
CA GLN A 94 1.85 6.44 0.81
C GLN A 94 1.65 5.32 1.83
N VAL A 95 2.53 4.34 1.81
CA VAL A 95 2.51 3.24 2.77
C VAL A 95 3.82 3.20 3.54
N TYR A 96 3.72 2.97 4.84
CA TYR A 96 4.85 2.86 5.75
C TYR A 96 4.79 1.56 6.52
N SER A 97 5.95 0.89 6.65
CA SER A 97 6.13 -0.22 7.59
C SER A 97 6.47 0.34 8.96
N ALA A 98 5.60 0.11 9.95
CA ALA A 98 5.84 0.47 11.34
C ALA A 98 6.64 -0.63 12.03
N ARG A 99 7.86 -0.30 12.50
CA ARG A 99 8.79 -1.28 13.06
C ARG A 99 9.28 -0.89 14.45
N ASP A 100 9.75 -1.88 15.16
CA ASP A 100 10.54 -1.64 16.37
C ASP A 100 11.82 -0.91 15.97
N PRO A 101 12.21 0.20 16.65
CA PRO A 101 13.38 0.97 16.27
C PRO A 101 14.72 0.26 16.54
N LYS A 102 14.73 -0.77 17.40
CA LYS A 102 15.94 -1.52 17.77
C LYS A 102 16.06 -2.85 17.01
N THR A 103 14.99 -3.63 16.98
CA THR A 103 14.96 -4.97 16.37
C THR A 103 14.57 -4.97 14.90
N LEU A 104 13.96 -3.88 14.41
CA LEU A 104 13.35 -3.75 13.07
C LEU A 104 12.20 -4.72 12.83
N GLU A 105 11.69 -5.38 13.87
CA GLU A 105 10.52 -6.23 13.79
C GLU A 105 9.30 -5.43 13.33
N ARG A 106 8.55 -5.95 12.36
CA ARG A 106 7.32 -5.32 11.85
C ARG A 106 6.21 -5.43 12.88
N ARG A 107 5.61 -4.29 13.21
CA ARG A 107 4.51 -4.18 14.18
C ARG A 107 3.17 -3.92 13.49
N ALA A 108 3.18 -3.11 12.44
CA ALA A 108 1.99 -2.76 11.67
C ALA A 108 2.37 -2.13 10.33
N THR A 109 1.37 -1.98 9.47
CA THR A 109 1.43 -1.22 8.22
C THR A 109 0.53 0.00 8.36
N VAL A 110 1.02 1.17 7.95
CA VAL A 110 0.32 2.46 7.98
C VAL A 110 0.09 2.90 6.54
N ALA A 111 -1.16 3.08 6.16
CA ALA A 111 -1.57 3.61 4.88
C ALA A 111 -2.05 5.05 5.02
N LEU A 112 -1.56 5.92 4.16
CA LEU A 112 -1.91 7.34 4.10
C LEU A 112 -2.47 7.67 2.72
N VAL A 113 -3.44 8.57 2.68
CA VAL A 113 -4.03 9.10 1.45
C VAL A 113 -4.07 10.62 1.51
N VAL A 114 -4.24 11.25 0.35
CA VAL A 114 -4.50 12.68 0.26
C VAL A 114 -6.01 12.89 0.26
N GLY A 115 -6.50 13.64 1.24
CA GLY A 115 -7.91 14.04 1.33
C GLY A 115 -8.32 15.08 0.30
N ASP A 116 -9.59 15.39 0.27
CA ASP A 116 -10.20 16.34 -0.69
C ASP A 116 -9.63 17.77 -0.55
N ASP A 117 -9.16 18.14 0.62
CA ASP A 117 -8.51 19.42 0.91
C ASP A 117 -7.02 19.47 0.54
N GLY A 118 -6.49 18.37 0.00
CA GLY A 118 -5.08 18.21 -0.35
C GLY A 118 -4.16 17.90 0.84
N SER A 119 -4.69 17.76 2.05
CA SER A 119 -3.92 17.32 3.20
C SER A 119 -3.76 15.80 3.24
N TRP A 120 -2.67 15.33 3.85
CA TRP A 120 -2.49 13.91 4.10
C TRP A 120 -3.30 13.49 5.32
N GLU A 121 -3.93 12.32 5.23
CA GLU A 121 -4.67 11.70 6.31
C GLU A 121 -4.36 10.20 6.41
N ILE A 122 -4.70 9.61 7.56
CA ILE A 122 -4.55 8.17 7.78
C ILE A 122 -5.76 7.48 7.16
N ASP A 123 -5.51 6.60 6.19
CA ASP A 123 -6.54 5.73 5.63
C ASP A 123 -6.70 4.47 6.49
N ASP A 124 -5.61 3.76 6.77
CA ASP A 124 -5.65 2.56 7.59
C ASP A 124 -4.36 2.31 8.39
N VAL A 125 -4.49 1.63 9.53
CA VAL A 125 -3.36 1.18 10.37
C VAL A 125 -3.64 -0.23 10.86
N LYS A 126 -2.98 -1.22 10.26
CA LYS A 126 -3.22 -2.64 10.56
C LYS A 126 -1.96 -3.36 10.99
N ALA A 127 -2.08 -4.15 12.04
CA ALA A 127 -1.11 -5.16 12.44
C ALA A 127 -1.23 -6.41 11.56
N LYS A 128 -0.42 -7.42 11.86
CA LYS A 128 -0.40 -8.69 11.12
C LYS A 128 -1.80 -9.31 11.03
N SER A 129 -2.13 -9.87 9.86
CA SER A 129 -3.42 -10.50 9.56
C SER A 129 -4.63 -9.56 9.76
N ASN A 130 -4.46 -8.27 9.48
CA ASN A 130 -5.46 -7.22 9.60
C ASN A 130 -6.00 -6.99 11.04
N HIS A 131 -5.27 -7.43 12.06
CA HIS A 131 -5.61 -7.08 13.43
C HIS A 131 -5.41 -5.58 13.69
N ASP A 132 -6.01 -5.09 14.76
CA ASP A 132 -5.83 -3.70 15.17
C ASP A 132 -4.40 -3.47 15.65
N ALA A 133 -3.84 -2.34 15.25
CA ALA A 133 -2.49 -1.96 15.64
C ALA A 133 -2.45 -1.40 17.06
N ALA A 134 -1.31 -1.51 17.72
CA ALA A 134 -1.12 -0.98 19.07
C ALA A 134 -1.29 0.56 19.10
N PRO A 135 -1.78 1.15 20.19
CA PRO A 135 -1.99 2.60 20.32
C PRO A 135 -0.74 3.45 20.02
N ALA A 136 0.46 2.93 20.32
CA ALA A 136 1.72 3.59 19.99
C ALA A 136 1.92 3.76 18.49
N VAL A 137 1.49 2.80 17.66
CA VAL A 137 1.57 2.89 16.19
C VAL A 137 0.61 3.96 15.67
N HIS A 138 -0.62 4.01 16.17
CA HIS A 138 -1.57 5.06 15.82
C HIS A 138 -1.05 6.46 16.21
N ALA A 139 -0.39 6.59 17.37
CA ALA A 139 0.23 7.85 17.79
C ALA A 139 1.39 8.24 16.87
N ALA A 140 2.20 7.28 16.43
CA ALA A 140 3.28 7.49 15.47
C ALA A 140 2.75 7.89 14.09
N ALA A 141 1.69 7.25 13.60
CA ALA A 141 1.04 7.57 12.33
C ALA A 141 0.50 9.01 12.33
N ARG A 142 -0.18 9.43 13.41
CA ARG A 142 -0.64 10.83 13.55
C ARG A 142 0.52 11.84 13.54
N ALA A 143 1.63 11.54 14.21
CA ALA A 143 2.81 12.41 14.22
C ALA A 143 3.47 12.48 12.83
N LEU A 144 3.50 11.38 12.09
CA LEU A 144 3.98 11.33 10.70
C LEU A 144 3.12 12.24 9.81
N VAL A 145 1.80 12.08 9.82
CA VAL A 145 0.86 12.89 9.02
C VAL A 145 1.02 14.38 9.32
N ALA A 146 1.06 14.77 10.60
CA ALA A 146 1.29 16.15 11.00
C ALA A 146 2.61 16.70 10.42
N THR A 147 3.67 15.89 10.45
CA THR A 147 4.99 16.26 9.90
C THR A 147 4.95 16.46 8.39
N ILE A 148 4.26 15.58 7.66
CA ILE A 148 4.12 15.68 6.21
C ILE A 148 3.35 16.95 5.85
N ASN A 149 2.22 17.21 6.50
CA ASN A 149 1.38 18.38 6.23
C ASN A 149 2.09 19.70 6.53
N ILE A 150 2.85 19.79 7.63
CA ILE A 150 3.68 20.97 7.91
C ILE A 150 4.75 21.19 6.82
N ARG A 151 5.38 20.13 6.32
CA ARG A 151 6.37 20.23 5.25
C ARG A 151 5.73 20.67 3.93
N ALA A 152 4.54 20.16 3.61
CA ALA A 152 3.80 20.54 2.42
C ALA A 152 3.42 22.03 2.46
N ALA A 153 2.87 22.51 3.56
CA ALA A 153 2.51 23.92 3.76
C ALA A 153 3.71 24.86 3.62
N ARG A 154 4.88 24.48 4.18
CA ARG A 154 6.11 25.28 4.05
C ARG A 154 6.60 25.37 2.60
N LYS A 155 6.48 24.31 1.80
CA LYS A 155 6.86 24.34 0.39
C LYS A 155 5.95 25.26 -0.43
N GLN A 156 4.67 25.31 -0.11
CA GLN A 156 3.71 26.21 -0.77
C GLN A 156 3.93 27.68 -0.38
N GLY A 157 4.26 27.97 0.88
CA GLY A 157 4.51 29.34 1.36
C GLY A 157 5.85 29.95 0.92
N VAL A 158 6.80 29.17 0.40
CA VAL A 158 8.09 29.68 -0.14
C VAL A 158 7.98 30.07 -1.61
N MET A 159 6.88 29.71 -2.29
CA MET A 159 6.63 30.06 -3.70
C MET A 159 5.79 31.34 -3.88
N THR A 160 5.50 32.06 -2.81
CA THR A 160 4.88 33.40 -2.83
C THR A 160 5.89 34.45 -2.43
#